data_fe3e513f47092a688c86d7683ccff55f
#
_entry.id   fe3e513f47092a688c86d7683ccff55f
#
_cell.length_a   1.000
_cell.length_b   1.000
_cell.length_c   1.000
_cell.angle_alpha   90.00
_cell.angle_beta   90.00
_cell.angle_gamma   90.00
#
_symmetry.space_group_name_H-M   'P 1'
#
loop_
_entity.id
_entity.type
_entity.pdbx_description
1 polymer ?
#
loop_
_entity_poly.entity_id
_entity_poly.type
_entity_poly.pdbx_seq_one_letter_code
_entity_poly.pdbx_strand_id
1 'polypeptide(L)'
;MRPDKTILTMCSMMLLAGVLAAQNTTPPADQQTPNQQPNATEQQNREQANNNAGEQGQTLIDPGVIYNSRKPGEWIGKTVTLKNVMVQDTNDTGNFWVGSDRHHRLLIVKPTSNLELHALRVHKGDVVTVTGDLQAASEVLADKTGAEKNSLHDAEKTSGVFLMANRVNISSSTSH
;
A
#
# COMPACT_ATOMS: atom_id res chain seq x y z
N MET A 1 -9.40 -32.44 -33.86
CA MET A 1 -10.76 -32.07 -33.42
C MET A 1 -10.66 -30.90 -32.47
N ARG A 2 -10.98 -29.72 -32.95
CA ARG A 2 -11.16 -28.50 -32.13
C ARG A 2 -12.64 -28.41 -31.76
N PRO A 3 -12.99 -27.80 -30.62
CA PRO A 3 -14.10 -26.87 -30.62
C PRO A 3 -13.71 -25.49 -30.14
N ASP A 4 -13.99 -24.52 -30.98
CA ASP A 4 -14.16 -23.11 -30.70
C ASP A 4 -15.29 -22.90 -29.68
N LYS A 5 -15.07 -22.05 -28.69
CA LYS A 5 -16.16 -21.43 -27.91
C LYS A 5 -15.98 -19.94 -27.82
N THR A 6 -16.63 -19.29 -28.75
CA THR A 6 -17.06 -17.90 -28.75
C THR A 6 -18.01 -17.63 -27.59
N ILE A 7 -17.74 -16.67 -26.74
CA ILE A 7 -18.68 -16.06 -25.78
C ILE A 7 -18.45 -14.55 -25.85
N LEU A 8 -19.23 -13.92 -26.61
CA LEU A 8 -20.41 -13.08 -26.45
C LEU A 8 -20.26 -11.97 -25.41
N THR A 9 -20.00 -10.79 -25.94
CA THR A 9 -20.06 -9.45 -25.39
C THR A 9 -21.47 -9.14 -24.88
N MET A 10 -21.58 -8.62 -23.66
CA MET A 10 -22.76 -7.87 -23.24
C MET A 10 -22.33 -6.51 -22.66
N CYS A 11 -22.53 -5.51 -23.51
CA CYS A 11 -22.63 -4.09 -23.13
C CYS A 11 -23.86 -3.89 -22.25
N SER A 12 -23.72 -3.20 -21.14
CA SER A 12 -24.85 -2.56 -20.48
C SER A 12 -24.48 -1.13 -20.12
N MET A 13 -24.89 -0.22 -20.99
CA MET A 13 -25.00 1.22 -20.72
C MET A 13 -26.16 1.45 -19.76
N MET A 14 -25.94 2.14 -18.66
CA MET A 14 -26.98 2.88 -17.95
C MET A 14 -26.52 4.31 -17.73
N LEU A 15 -27.08 5.18 -18.57
CA LEU A 15 -27.18 6.62 -18.36
C LEU A 15 -28.28 6.88 -17.33
N LEU A 16 -28.02 7.67 -16.33
CA LEU A 16 -29.05 8.38 -15.59
C LEU A 16 -28.58 9.82 -15.34
N ALA A 17 -29.20 10.70 -16.11
CA ALA A 17 -29.18 12.13 -15.90
C ALA A 17 -30.27 12.49 -14.85
N GLY A 18 -29.96 13.32 -13.92
CA GLY A 18 -30.88 13.88 -12.94
C GLY A 18 -30.54 15.34 -12.67
N VAL A 19 -31.46 16.19 -13.12
CA VAL A 19 -31.44 17.64 -13.26
C VAL A 19 -32.05 18.34 -12.03
N LEU A 20 -31.51 19.51 -11.69
CA LEU A 20 -32.05 20.73 -11.06
C LEU A 20 -32.74 20.67 -9.68
N ALA A 21 -32.33 21.57 -8.82
CA ALA A 21 -33.14 22.74 -8.44
C ALA A 21 -32.29 23.74 -7.64
N ALA A 22 -32.16 24.92 -8.20
CA ALA A 22 -31.76 26.14 -7.51
C ALA A 22 -32.97 26.70 -6.73
N GLN A 23 -32.76 27.09 -5.49
CA GLN A 23 -33.64 28.07 -4.83
C GLN A 23 -32.80 29.09 -4.07
N ASN A 24 -32.88 30.28 -4.62
CA ASN A 24 -32.39 31.55 -4.13
C ASN A 24 -33.42 32.10 -3.15
N THR A 25 -33.06 32.43 -1.93
CA THR A 25 -33.79 33.37 -1.08
C THR A 25 -32.80 34.17 -0.25
N THR A 26 -32.69 35.43 -0.55
CA THR A 26 -32.02 36.49 0.20
C THR A 26 -32.97 37.20 1.17
N PRO A 27 -32.52 38.11 2.02
CA PRO A 27 -32.47 38.00 3.48
C PRO A 27 -33.42 38.94 4.20
N PRO A 28 -33.33 39.12 5.51
CA PRO A 28 -33.05 40.49 5.99
C PRO A 28 -32.00 40.60 7.11
N ALA A 29 -31.53 41.83 7.20
CA ALA A 29 -30.45 42.36 7.97
C ALA A 29 -30.73 42.45 9.49
N ASP A 30 -29.60 42.79 10.17
CA ASP A 30 -29.46 43.34 11.52
C ASP A 30 -29.41 42.36 12.69
N GLN A 31 -28.18 42.14 13.16
CA GLN A 31 -27.76 42.46 14.53
C GLN A 31 -26.26 42.31 14.71
N GLN A 32 -25.63 43.44 15.01
CA GLN A 32 -24.26 43.55 15.54
C GLN A 32 -24.18 42.94 16.93
N THR A 33 -23.10 42.19 17.20
CA THR A 33 -22.32 42.19 18.47
C THR A 33 -21.28 41.09 18.47
N PRO A 34 -20.27 41.04 19.34
CA PRO A 34 -18.99 41.66 19.17
C PRO A 34 -17.86 40.64 18.94
N ASN A 35 -16.86 41.14 18.29
CA ASN A 35 -15.44 40.71 18.26
C ASN A 35 -15.06 39.59 19.25
N GLN A 36 -15.01 38.34 18.77
CA GLN A 36 -14.17 37.30 19.37
C GLN A 36 -13.13 36.90 18.33
N GLN A 37 -11.93 37.38 18.58
CA GLN A 37 -10.71 37.05 17.88
C GLN A 37 -10.50 35.52 17.99
N PRO A 38 -10.46 34.75 16.88
CA PRO A 38 -10.21 33.32 16.94
C PRO A 38 -8.78 33.12 17.42
N ASN A 39 -8.65 32.31 18.46
CA ASN A 39 -7.40 31.91 19.09
C ASN A 39 -6.53 31.20 18.04
N ALA A 40 -5.32 31.72 17.82
CA ALA A 40 -4.33 31.19 16.86
C ALA A 40 -3.96 29.70 17.06
N THR A 41 -4.39 29.11 18.15
CA THR A 41 -4.10 27.70 18.49
C THR A 41 -5.02 26.69 17.78
N GLU A 42 -6.23 27.12 17.35
CA GLU A 42 -7.15 26.22 16.64
C GLU A 42 -6.88 26.11 15.14
N GLN A 43 -6.21 27.10 14.54
CA GLN A 43 -5.84 27.04 13.13
C GLN A 43 -4.67 26.09 12.86
N GLN A 44 -3.71 25.96 13.78
CA GLN A 44 -2.59 25.01 13.60
C GLN A 44 -3.02 23.54 13.68
N ASN A 45 -4.08 23.22 14.38
CA ASN A 45 -4.59 21.84 14.45
C ASN A 45 -5.44 21.43 13.23
N ARG A 46 -5.94 22.40 12.45
CA ARG A 46 -6.69 22.11 11.21
C ARG A 46 -5.81 21.93 10.00
N GLU A 47 -4.63 22.55 9.95
CA GLU A 47 -3.69 22.35 8.85
C GLU A 47 -2.91 21.02 8.95
N GLN A 48 -2.72 20.45 10.15
CA GLN A 48 -2.13 19.12 10.30
C GLN A 48 -3.11 17.98 9.98
N ALA A 49 -4.42 18.20 10.04
CA ALA A 49 -5.41 17.18 9.74
C ALA A 49 -5.68 17.03 8.22
N ASN A 50 -5.28 17.99 7.40
CA ASN A 50 -5.61 18.00 5.96
C ASN A 50 -4.50 17.47 5.05
N ASN A 51 -3.31 17.13 5.60
CA ASN A 51 -2.19 16.59 4.80
C ASN A 51 -2.16 15.05 4.75
N ASN A 52 -3.16 14.36 5.31
CA ASN A 52 -3.26 12.89 5.30
C ASN A 52 -4.34 12.33 4.37
N ALA A 53 -4.90 13.12 3.47
CA ALA A 53 -5.98 12.68 2.57
C ALA A 53 -5.50 11.98 1.29
N GLY A 54 -4.31 11.37 1.28
CA GLY A 54 -3.70 10.74 0.09
C GLY A 54 -3.35 9.26 0.17
N GLU A 55 -3.26 8.67 1.35
CA GLU A 55 -2.89 7.25 1.50
C GLU A 55 -3.82 6.56 2.50
N GLN A 56 -4.95 6.06 2.05
CA GLN A 56 -5.86 5.21 2.83
C GLN A 56 -5.32 3.77 2.94
N GLY A 57 -4.03 3.63 3.28
CA GLY A 57 -3.42 2.34 3.59
C GLY A 57 -3.39 2.10 5.09
N GLN A 58 -3.59 0.86 5.51
CA GLN A 58 -3.44 0.47 6.90
C GLN A 58 -1.98 0.60 7.32
N THR A 59 -1.68 1.44 8.32
CA THR A 59 -0.34 1.52 8.89
C THR A 59 -0.15 0.40 9.89
N LEU A 60 0.83 -0.46 9.63
CA LEU A 60 1.26 -1.54 10.52
C LEU A 60 2.70 -1.28 10.96
N ILE A 61 2.98 -1.50 12.23
CA ILE A 61 4.35 -1.42 12.76
C ILE A 61 5.02 -2.79 12.65
N ASP A 62 4.27 -3.86 12.96
CA ASP A 62 4.75 -5.23 12.96
C ASP A 62 4.20 -6.01 11.75
N PRO A 63 5.07 -6.51 10.85
CA PRO A 63 4.64 -7.38 9.75
C PRO A 63 4.09 -8.73 10.24
N GLY A 64 4.29 -9.08 11.50
CA GLY A 64 3.80 -10.30 12.12
C GLY A 64 2.28 -10.47 12.04
N VAL A 65 1.53 -9.36 12.05
CA VAL A 65 0.08 -9.40 11.85
C VAL A 65 -0.32 -9.97 10.48
N ILE A 66 0.56 -9.88 9.49
CA ILE A 66 0.33 -10.38 8.13
C ILE A 66 0.73 -11.85 8.04
N TYR A 67 2.02 -12.16 8.31
CA TYR A 67 2.53 -13.52 8.09
C TYR A 67 2.05 -14.54 9.14
N ASN A 68 1.59 -14.10 10.32
CA ASN A 68 0.93 -14.99 11.30
C ASN A 68 -0.59 -15.07 11.11
N SER A 69 -1.15 -14.41 10.10
CA SER A 69 -2.58 -14.47 9.84
C SER A 69 -3.01 -15.89 9.46
N ARG A 70 -4.06 -16.38 10.11
CA ARG A 70 -4.69 -17.65 9.72
C ARG A 70 -5.44 -17.56 8.39
N LYS A 71 -5.63 -16.35 7.88
CA LYS A 71 -6.38 -16.07 6.66
C LYS A 71 -5.62 -15.06 5.81
N PRO A 72 -4.49 -15.45 5.22
CA PRO A 72 -3.67 -14.53 4.42
C PRO A 72 -4.45 -13.89 3.26
N GLY A 73 -5.46 -14.56 2.73
CA GLY A 73 -6.32 -14.03 1.68
C GLY A 73 -7.07 -12.74 2.05
N GLU A 74 -7.30 -12.48 3.34
CA GLU A 74 -7.94 -11.22 3.78
C GLU A 74 -7.05 -9.99 3.60
N TRP A 75 -5.75 -10.20 3.40
CA TRP A 75 -4.77 -9.15 3.19
C TRP A 75 -4.58 -8.79 1.72
N ILE A 76 -4.99 -9.67 0.79
CA ILE A 76 -4.80 -9.45 -0.66
C ILE A 76 -5.56 -8.21 -1.09
N GLY A 77 -4.88 -7.34 -1.85
CA GLY A 77 -5.42 -6.07 -2.37
C GLY A 77 -5.44 -4.92 -1.36
N LYS A 78 -4.95 -5.14 -0.13
CA LYS A 78 -4.82 -4.04 0.84
C LYS A 78 -3.48 -3.32 0.68
N THR A 79 -3.52 -2.00 0.70
CA THR A 79 -2.32 -1.17 0.82
C THR A 79 -1.93 -1.08 2.29
N VAL A 80 -0.67 -1.35 2.60
CA VAL A 80 -0.13 -1.27 3.97
C VAL A 80 1.17 -0.50 4.02
N THR A 81 1.44 0.11 5.18
CA THR A 81 2.72 0.74 5.49
C THR A 81 3.34 0.05 6.69
N LEU A 82 4.47 -0.61 6.47
CA LEU A 82 5.31 -1.19 7.51
C LEU A 82 6.34 -0.16 7.92
N LYS A 83 6.34 0.26 9.20
CA LYS A 83 7.26 1.28 9.69
C LYS A 83 8.38 0.67 10.52
N ASN A 84 9.61 1.11 10.24
CA ASN A 84 10.81 0.75 11.00
C ASN A 84 11.00 -0.77 11.13
N VAL A 85 10.81 -1.50 10.03
CA VAL A 85 11.01 -2.94 10.00
C VAL A 85 12.45 -3.26 9.60
N MET A 86 13.04 -4.27 10.22
CA MET A 86 14.41 -4.69 9.92
C MET A 86 14.43 -5.65 8.74
N VAL A 87 15.36 -5.41 7.81
CA VAL A 87 15.65 -6.29 6.69
C VAL A 87 16.42 -7.51 7.18
N GLN A 88 15.84 -8.68 6.98
CA GLN A 88 16.41 -9.96 7.41
C GLN A 88 17.33 -10.57 6.39
N ASP A 89 16.97 -10.43 5.12
CA ASP A 89 17.68 -11.05 4.02
C ASP A 89 17.36 -10.32 2.71
N THR A 90 18.26 -10.41 1.74
CA THR A 90 18.11 -9.83 0.40
C THR A 90 18.44 -10.89 -0.64
N ASN A 91 17.82 -10.82 -1.82
CA ASN A 91 18.17 -11.69 -2.95
C ASN A 91 18.90 -10.92 -4.06
N ASP A 92 19.35 -11.63 -5.10
CA ASP A 92 20.14 -11.08 -6.20
C ASP A 92 19.35 -10.05 -7.04
N THR A 93 18.04 -10.13 -7.07
CA THR A 93 17.16 -9.15 -7.75
C THR A 93 16.93 -7.88 -6.92
N GLY A 94 17.47 -7.85 -5.70
CA GLY A 94 17.33 -6.73 -4.76
C GLY A 94 15.99 -6.67 -4.05
N ASN A 95 15.16 -7.70 -4.17
CA ASN A 95 14.01 -7.91 -3.31
C ASN A 95 14.48 -8.37 -1.93
N PHE A 96 13.69 -8.17 -0.90
CA PHE A 96 14.14 -8.43 0.46
C PHE A 96 13.04 -8.94 1.37
N TRP A 97 13.46 -9.53 2.48
CA TRP A 97 12.58 -10.08 3.49
C TRP A 97 12.60 -9.22 4.75
N VAL A 98 11.42 -9.02 5.35
CA VAL A 98 11.27 -8.37 6.66
C VAL A 98 10.52 -9.30 7.61
N GLY A 99 10.91 -9.32 8.89
CA GLY A 99 10.27 -10.20 9.87
C GLY A 99 11.21 -10.60 11.00
N SER A 100 10.93 -11.70 11.71
CA SER A 100 11.72 -12.15 12.86
C SER A 100 12.71 -13.27 12.52
N ASP A 101 12.33 -14.19 11.64
CA ASP A 101 13.15 -15.34 11.24
C ASP A 101 12.73 -15.89 9.87
N ARG A 102 13.30 -17.02 9.44
CA ARG A 102 13.03 -17.62 8.12
C ARG A 102 11.58 -18.11 7.94
N HIS A 103 10.88 -18.40 9.02
CA HIS A 103 9.50 -18.91 8.98
C HIS A 103 8.48 -17.80 9.23
N HIS A 104 8.92 -16.70 9.84
CA HIS A 104 8.09 -15.56 10.21
C HIS A 104 8.60 -14.31 9.49
N ARG A 105 8.35 -14.25 8.18
CA ARG A 105 8.83 -13.18 7.31
C ARG A 105 7.86 -12.88 6.18
N LEU A 106 7.93 -11.65 5.69
CA LEU A 106 7.18 -11.17 4.54
C LEU A 106 8.16 -10.76 3.44
N LEU A 107 7.92 -11.23 2.23
CA LEU A 107 8.69 -10.83 1.05
C LEU A 107 8.24 -9.43 0.60
N ILE A 108 9.21 -8.57 0.37
CA ILE A 108 9.03 -7.26 -0.23
C ILE A 108 9.61 -7.29 -1.64
N VAL A 109 8.76 -7.05 -2.63
CA VAL A 109 9.13 -7.06 -4.05
C VAL A 109 9.18 -5.64 -4.56
N LYS A 110 10.31 -5.25 -5.16
CA LYS A 110 10.47 -3.98 -5.85
C LYS A 110 10.13 -4.17 -7.33
N PRO A 111 9.05 -3.53 -7.84
CA PRO A 111 8.64 -3.72 -9.22
C PRO A 111 9.69 -3.20 -10.19
N THR A 112 9.98 -3.97 -11.23
CA THR A 112 10.93 -3.58 -12.29
C THR A 112 10.45 -2.36 -13.10
N SER A 113 9.16 -2.08 -13.10
CA SER A 113 8.56 -0.90 -13.73
C SER A 113 8.90 0.42 -13.03
N ASN A 114 9.28 0.37 -11.76
CA ASN A 114 9.74 1.55 -11.00
C ASN A 114 11.27 1.51 -10.89
N LEU A 115 11.95 2.20 -11.81
CA LEU A 115 13.41 2.18 -11.91
C LEU A 115 14.10 2.75 -10.68
N GLU A 116 13.55 3.79 -10.06
CA GLU A 116 14.13 4.39 -8.85
C GLU A 116 14.09 3.40 -7.68
N LEU A 117 12.95 2.78 -7.48
CA LEU A 117 12.77 1.80 -6.44
C LEU A 117 13.60 0.54 -6.70
N HIS A 118 13.66 0.10 -7.96
CA HIS A 118 14.47 -1.05 -8.36
C HIS A 118 15.96 -0.80 -8.15
N ALA A 119 16.45 0.40 -8.41
CA ALA A 119 17.85 0.80 -8.21
C ALA A 119 18.24 0.97 -6.74
N LEU A 120 17.26 1.15 -5.83
CA LEU A 120 17.52 1.32 -4.41
C LEU A 120 18.22 0.08 -3.84
N ARG A 121 19.39 0.29 -3.22
CA ARG A 121 20.14 -0.77 -2.55
C ARG A 121 19.69 -0.90 -1.10
N VAL A 122 19.14 -2.04 -0.77
CA VAL A 122 18.73 -2.41 0.59
C VAL A 122 19.59 -3.57 1.03
N HIS A 123 20.11 -3.52 2.25
CA HIS A 123 21.01 -4.53 2.79
C HIS A 123 20.39 -5.19 4.03
N LYS A 124 20.85 -6.41 4.31
CA LYS A 124 20.51 -7.09 5.55
C LYS A 124 20.92 -6.23 6.77
N GLY A 125 20.00 -6.08 7.71
CA GLY A 125 20.17 -5.26 8.90
C GLY A 125 19.70 -3.81 8.74
N ASP A 126 19.43 -3.33 7.53
CA ASP A 126 18.82 -2.02 7.33
C ASP A 126 17.45 -1.95 8.00
N VAL A 127 17.11 -0.78 8.53
CA VAL A 127 15.75 -0.48 9.01
C VAL A 127 15.03 0.34 7.96
N VAL A 128 13.89 -0.17 7.52
CA VAL A 128 13.14 0.42 6.40
C VAL A 128 11.69 0.72 6.77
N THR A 129 11.13 1.73 6.11
CA THR A 129 9.69 1.95 6.04
C THR A 129 9.23 1.64 4.62
N VAL A 130 8.28 0.71 4.50
CA VAL A 130 7.79 0.22 3.19
C VAL A 130 6.30 0.44 3.08
N THR A 131 5.86 1.08 2.01
CA THR A 131 4.45 1.17 1.63
C THR A 131 4.24 0.39 0.34
N GLY A 132 3.16 -0.39 0.28
CA GLY A 132 2.85 -1.19 -0.90
C GLY A 132 1.55 -1.96 -0.78
N ASP A 133 1.25 -2.73 -1.82
CA ASP A 133 0.02 -3.51 -1.94
C ASP A 133 0.30 -4.99 -1.72
N LEU A 134 -0.48 -5.63 -0.86
CA LEU A 134 -0.38 -7.05 -0.59
C LEU A 134 -1.02 -7.87 -1.72
N GLN A 135 -0.26 -8.83 -2.23
CA GLN A 135 -0.68 -9.73 -3.30
C GLN A 135 -0.52 -11.17 -2.87
N ALA A 136 -1.30 -12.09 -3.48
CA ALA A 136 -1.13 -13.51 -3.26
C ALA A 136 0.26 -13.95 -3.76
N ALA A 137 0.99 -14.69 -2.94
CA ALA A 137 2.27 -15.26 -3.35
C ALA A 137 2.01 -16.45 -4.29
N SER A 138 2.62 -16.39 -5.49
CA SER A 138 2.56 -17.46 -6.48
C SER A 138 3.72 -17.33 -7.46
N GLU A 139 4.38 -18.43 -7.77
CA GLU A 139 5.49 -18.48 -8.71
C GLU A 139 5.14 -17.96 -10.11
N VAL A 140 3.85 -18.08 -10.53
CA VAL A 140 3.40 -17.60 -11.84
C VAL A 140 3.45 -16.07 -11.99
N LEU A 141 3.60 -15.35 -10.89
CA LEU A 141 3.74 -13.90 -10.88
C LEU A 141 5.17 -13.41 -11.08
N ALA A 142 6.18 -14.30 -11.08
CA ALA A 142 7.58 -13.94 -11.18
C ALA A 142 7.87 -13.01 -12.36
N ASP A 143 7.42 -13.38 -13.56
CA ASP A 143 7.67 -12.63 -14.79
C ASP A 143 6.99 -11.24 -14.80
N LYS A 144 5.87 -11.10 -14.07
CA LYS A 144 5.11 -9.84 -13.98
C LYS A 144 5.66 -8.89 -12.93
N THR A 145 6.23 -9.43 -11.88
CA THR A 145 6.65 -8.66 -10.70
C THR A 145 8.13 -8.36 -10.67
N GLY A 146 8.93 -9.13 -11.41
CA GLY A 146 10.40 -9.10 -11.33
C GLY A 146 10.94 -9.81 -10.08
N ALA A 147 10.09 -10.58 -9.40
CA ALA A 147 10.52 -11.41 -8.28
C ALA A 147 11.08 -12.75 -8.76
N GLU A 148 12.00 -13.31 -8.02
CA GLU A 148 12.49 -14.67 -8.27
C GLU A 148 11.41 -15.70 -7.94
N LYS A 149 11.30 -16.76 -8.76
CA LYS A 149 10.35 -17.85 -8.53
C LYS A 149 10.54 -18.51 -7.17
N ASN A 150 11.80 -18.75 -6.78
CA ASN A 150 12.10 -19.35 -5.48
C ASN A 150 11.67 -18.46 -4.31
N SER A 151 11.84 -17.14 -4.43
CA SER A 151 11.40 -16.19 -3.40
C SER A 151 9.87 -16.16 -3.27
N LEU A 152 9.15 -16.20 -4.39
CA LEU A 152 7.68 -16.29 -4.38
C LEU A 152 7.18 -17.63 -3.84
N HIS A 153 7.84 -18.74 -4.17
CA HIS A 153 7.53 -20.05 -3.61
C HIS A 153 7.73 -20.10 -2.09
N ASP A 154 8.82 -19.51 -1.59
CA ASP A 154 9.05 -19.38 -0.16
C ASP A 154 8.00 -18.48 0.51
N ALA A 155 7.61 -17.38 -0.13
CA ALA A 155 6.55 -16.50 0.37
C ALA A 155 5.19 -17.22 0.41
N GLU A 156 4.87 -18.04 -0.59
CA GLU A 156 3.66 -18.85 -0.61
C GLU A 156 3.59 -19.81 0.60
N LYS A 157 4.72 -20.43 0.94
CA LYS A 157 4.82 -21.36 2.08
C LYS A 157 4.83 -20.68 3.45
N THR A 158 5.35 -19.46 3.54
CA THR A 158 5.53 -18.76 4.83
C THR A 158 4.35 -17.89 5.19
N SER A 159 3.94 -16.99 4.31
CA SER A 159 2.92 -15.97 4.57
C SER A 159 1.70 -16.08 3.66
N GLY A 160 1.80 -16.81 2.54
CA GLY A 160 0.77 -16.86 1.51
C GLY A 160 0.62 -15.59 0.68
N VAL A 161 1.31 -14.50 1.09
CA VAL A 161 1.26 -13.19 0.45
C VAL A 161 2.66 -12.57 0.36
N PHE A 162 2.82 -11.58 -0.52
CA PHE A 162 3.99 -10.71 -0.57
C PHE A 162 3.54 -9.25 -0.70
N LEU A 163 4.42 -8.31 -0.37
CA LEU A 163 4.17 -6.88 -0.53
C LEU A 163 4.84 -6.37 -1.80
N MET A 164 4.05 -5.92 -2.77
CA MET A 164 4.53 -5.16 -3.92
C MET A 164 4.79 -3.73 -3.48
N ALA A 165 6.05 -3.32 -3.39
CA ALA A 165 6.41 -2.03 -2.85
C ALA A 165 6.10 -0.89 -3.84
N ASN A 166 5.43 0.14 -3.34
CA ASN A 166 5.22 1.41 -4.03
C ASN A 166 6.25 2.45 -3.57
N ARG A 167 6.71 2.34 -2.32
CA ARG A 167 7.72 3.20 -1.72
C ARG A 167 8.56 2.43 -0.71
N VAL A 168 9.86 2.68 -0.69
CA VAL A 168 10.79 2.19 0.33
C VAL A 168 11.66 3.36 0.79
N ASN A 169 11.72 3.59 2.10
CA ASN A 169 12.61 4.57 2.73
C ASN A 169 13.52 3.83 3.71
N ILE A 170 14.81 4.02 3.61
CA ILE A 170 15.80 3.49 4.55
C ILE A 170 15.92 4.50 5.69
N SER A 171 15.54 4.08 6.91
CA SER A 171 15.60 4.92 8.11
C SER A 171 16.97 4.88 8.76
N SER A 172 17.65 3.72 8.72
CA SER A 172 19.04 3.55 9.14
C SER A 172 19.69 2.42 8.34
N SER A 173 20.94 2.64 7.95
CA SER A 173 21.76 1.63 7.28
C SER A 173 22.77 1.06 8.25
N THR A 174 22.94 -0.26 8.23
CA THR A 174 24.03 -0.91 8.93
C THR A 174 25.31 -0.65 8.13
N SER A 175 26.23 0.18 8.67
CA SER A 175 27.54 0.39 8.04
C SER A 175 28.30 -0.92 8.05
N HIS A 176 28.64 -1.43 6.90
CA HIS A 176 29.53 -2.57 6.69
C HIS A 176 30.91 -2.11 6.25
#